data_577b68d2e5533f1b6c78c139ac27d789
#
_entry.id   577b68d2e5533f1b6c78c139ac27d789
#
_cell.length_a   1.000
_cell.length_b   1.000
_cell.length_c   1.000
_cell.angle_alpha   90.00
_cell.angle_beta   90.00
_cell.angle_gamma   90.00
#
_symmetry.space_group_name_H-M   'P 1'
#
loop_
_entity.id
_entity.type
_entity.pdbx_description
1 polymer ?
#
loop_
_entity_poly.entity_id
_entity_poly.type
_entity_poly.pdbx_seq_one_letter_code
_entity_poly.pdbx_strand_id
1 'polypeptide(L)'
;MKIAVVGCNGAVGVTMLELLANTGHEVKCMASSRSANTKLKVGVSEYLISEFSVANCADCDIVFLCVSGAFSLEFGPKLAKSSCVIDNSSAFRYHDDVPLLVPPINGKTYRGERLIANPNCSSAIALMVLGPLHARYGLESVIVSTYQAASGAGRPAMQELVEKARAFEDYNRDNSGINFAHNLAFNVIPQVDNFESNGYTREEMKVVWELRKVLNLPELAVSTTAVRVPTLRSHAEALTLRFQDPVADLHAVRELLRNSPGVDLVDQPEQNQYPMPMTSTYKHAVEVGRIRHNLIYGEYGLDMFISGDQLLRGAALNAYEIMQLVADLPESASAQLHDPEPPRSEPASRLARAAHG
;
A
#
# COMPACT_ATOMS: atom_id res chain seq x y z
N MET A 1 -21.56 12.13 2.05
CA MET A 1 -20.84 11.83 3.29
C MET A 1 -19.98 13.01 3.69
N LYS A 2 -19.71 13.16 5.00
CA LYS A 2 -18.67 14.03 5.54
C LYS A 2 -17.41 13.23 5.77
N ILE A 3 -16.31 13.68 5.22
CA ILE A 3 -15.05 12.94 5.21
C ILE A 3 -13.94 13.82 5.80
N ALA A 4 -13.18 13.31 6.76
CA ALA A 4 -11.99 13.96 7.25
C ALA A 4 -10.74 13.31 6.64
N VAL A 5 -9.79 14.12 6.17
CA VAL A 5 -8.45 13.69 5.74
C VAL A 5 -7.44 14.26 6.72
N VAL A 6 -6.96 13.43 7.65
CA VAL A 6 -5.96 13.80 8.65
C VAL A 6 -4.56 13.54 8.09
N GLY A 7 -3.70 14.56 8.10
CA GLY A 7 -2.42 14.54 7.36
C GLY A 7 -2.60 14.91 5.89
N CYS A 8 -3.57 15.76 5.59
CA CYS A 8 -4.00 16.16 4.25
C CYS A 8 -2.88 16.77 3.36
N ASN A 9 -1.85 17.36 3.94
CA ASN A 9 -0.72 17.98 3.26
C ASN A 9 0.46 17.02 2.98
N GLY A 10 0.38 15.77 3.45
CA GLY A 10 1.32 14.70 3.09
C GLY A 10 1.08 14.18 1.67
N ALA A 11 1.99 13.36 1.14
CA ALA A 11 1.87 12.82 -0.22
C ALA A 11 0.58 12.01 -0.42
N VAL A 12 0.29 11.07 0.51
CA VAL A 12 -0.95 10.25 0.48
C VAL A 12 -2.19 11.12 0.70
N GLY A 13 -2.13 12.09 1.64
CA GLY A 13 -3.24 12.99 1.92
C GLY A 13 -3.63 13.84 0.72
N VAL A 14 -2.65 14.39 -0.01
CA VAL A 14 -2.89 15.15 -1.25
C VAL A 14 -3.50 14.25 -2.32
N THR A 15 -2.97 13.04 -2.51
CA THR A 15 -3.53 12.09 -3.48
C THR A 15 -4.96 11.67 -3.09
N MET A 16 -5.26 11.52 -1.79
CA MET A 16 -6.63 11.30 -1.32
C MET A 16 -7.56 12.45 -1.67
N LEU A 17 -7.10 13.70 -1.50
CA LEU A 17 -7.89 14.87 -1.89
C LEU A 17 -8.11 14.96 -3.40
N GLU A 18 -7.16 14.52 -4.22
CA GLU A 18 -7.32 14.40 -5.67
C GLU A 18 -8.44 13.41 -6.03
N LEU A 19 -8.49 12.25 -5.35
CA LEU A 19 -9.54 11.24 -5.55
C LEU A 19 -10.91 11.70 -5.06
N LEU A 20 -10.96 12.47 -3.97
CA LEU A 20 -12.21 13.01 -3.43
C LEU A 20 -12.72 14.24 -4.20
N ALA A 21 -11.89 14.84 -5.04
CA ALA A 21 -12.30 15.99 -5.85
C ALA A 21 -13.47 15.59 -6.76
N ASN A 22 -14.48 16.47 -6.83
CA ASN A 22 -15.66 16.28 -7.67
C ASN A 22 -16.58 15.08 -7.31
N THR A 23 -16.40 14.46 -6.15
CA THR A 23 -17.26 13.35 -5.69
C THR A 23 -18.56 13.80 -5.00
N GLY A 24 -18.72 15.10 -4.77
CA GLY A 24 -19.86 15.66 -4.05
C GLY A 24 -19.82 15.42 -2.53
N HIS A 25 -18.73 14.90 -1.98
CA HIS A 25 -18.55 14.74 -0.54
C HIS A 25 -18.11 16.06 0.13
N GLU A 26 -18.53 16.28 1.37
CA GLU A 26 -18.01 17.35 2.21
C GLU A 26 -16.67 16.90 2.79
N VAL A 27 -15.58 17.59 2.45
CA VAL A 27 -14.22 17.18 2.84
C VAL A 27 -13.62 18.18 3.84
N LYS A 28 -13.24 17.69 5.01
CA LYS A 28 -12.50 18.42 6.04
C LYS A 28 -11.00 18.06 5.96
N CYS A 29 -10.17 19.05 5.68
CA CYS A 29 -8.72 18.90 5.64
C CYS A 29 -8.12 19.19 7.01
N MET A 30 -7.39 18.24 7.58
CA MET A 30 -6.81 18.39 8.91
C MET A 30 -5.31 18.08 8.92
N ALA A 31 -4.57 18.87 9.69
CA ALA A 31 -3.13 18.66 9.91
C ALA A 31 -2.75 19.18 11.31
N SER A 32 -1.43 19.20 11.60
CA SER A 32 -0.91 19.76 12.85
C SER A 32 -1.13 21.28 12.94
N SER A 33 -1.06 21.84 14.15
CA SER A 33 -1.15 23.28 14.41
C SER A 33 -0.22 24.14 13.51
N ARG A 34 0.95 23.61 13.13
CA ARG A 34 1.91 24.29 12.23
C ARG A 34 1.35 24.58 10.84
N SER A 35 0.41 23.73 10.37
CA SER A 35 -0.19 23.86 9.04
C SER A 35 -1.63 24.38 9.10
N ALA A 36 -2.19 24.52 10.29
CA ALA A 36 -3.56 25.02 10.47
C ALA A 36 -3.70 26.46 9.96
N ASN A 37 -4.89 26.79 9.48
CA ASN A 37 -5.25 28.08 8.89
C ASN A 37 -4.48 28.44 7.62
N THR A 38 -3.77 27.48 7.00
CA THR A 38 -3.17 27.65 5.67
C THR A 38 -4.07 27.06 4.60
N LYS A 39 -3.91 27.51 3.37
CA LYS A 39 -4.63 27.00 2.20
C LYS A 39 -3.79 25.95 1.49
N LEU A 40 -4.42 24.83 1.15
CA LEU A 40 -3.83 23.76 0.37
C LEU A 40 -4.49 23.72 -1.00
N LYS A 41 -3.71 23.95 -2.05
CA LYS A 41 -4.19 23.82 -3.43
C LYS A 41 -3.93 22.42 -3.94
N VAL A 42 -5.01 21.76 -4.40
CA VAL A 42 -4.97 20.42 -4.99
C VAL A 42 -5.74 20.45 -6.32
N GLY A 43 -5.02 20.36 -7.43
CA GLY A 43 -5.61 20.57 -8.76
C GLY A 43 -6.21 21.97 -8.88
N VAL A 44 -7.51 22.02 -9.18
CA VAL A 44 -8.29 23.27 -9.29
C VAL A 44 -8.96 23.68 -7.96
N SER A 45 -8.97 22.78 -6.98
CA SER A 45 -9.63 23.00 -5.68
C SER A 45 -8.67 23.62 -4.66
N GLU A 46 -9.20 24.45 -3.77
CA GLU A 46 -8.49 25.04 -2.66
C GLU A 46 -9.17 24.65 -1.34
N TYR A 47 -8.43 24.07 -0.43
CA TYR A 47 -8.90 23.59 0.87
C TYR A 47 -8.28 24.41 2.01
N LEU A 48 -9.09 24.82 2.98
CA LEU A 48 -8.58 25.41 4.22
C LEU A 48 -8.20 24.25 5.16
N ILE A 49 -6.95 24.25 5.64
CA ILE A 49 -6.50 23.27 6.62
C ILE A 49 -6.94 23.69 8.01
N SER A 50 -7.64 22.83 8.71
CA SER A 50 -7.97 22.99 10.12
C SER A 50 -6.98 22.25 11.01
N GLU A 51 -6.82 22.69 12.26
CA GLU A 51 -6.08 21.92 13.25
C GLU A 51 -6.83 20.63 13.60
N PHE A 52 -6.06 19.53 13.67
CA PHE A 52 -6.64 18.26 14.07
C PHE A 52 -7.11 18.28 15.52
N SER A 53 -8.33 17.80 15.72
CA SER A 53 -8.83 17.36 17.02
C SER A 53 -9.86 16.25 16.83
N VAL A 54 -10.01 15.37 17.82
CA VAL A 54 -11.05 14.31 17.78
C VAL A 54 -12.44 14.94 17.67
N ALA A 55 -12.67 16.07 18.35
CA ALA A 55 -13.95 16.78 18.29
C ALA A 55 -14.29 17.30 16.90
N ASN A 56 -13.29 17.76 16.13
CA ASN A 56 -13.48 18.24 14.76
C ASN A 56 -13.80 17.12 13.76
N CYS A 57 -13.54 15.86 14.14
CA CYS A 57 -13.88 14.68 13.34
C CYS A 57 -15.21 14.02 13.77
N ALA A 58 -15.80 14.42 14.89
CA ALA A 58 -16.91 13.69 15.51
C ALA A 58 -18.20 13.61 14.66
N ASP A 59 -18.38 14.54 13.71
CA ASP A 59 -19.51 14.58 12.78
C ASP A 59 -19.15 14.04 11.39
N CYS A 60 -17.96 13.40 11.22
CA CYS A 60 -17.54 12.79 9.98
C CYS A 60 -17.98 11.32 9.91
N ASP A 61 -18.48 10.92 8.76
CA ASP A 61 -18.81 9.52 8.48
C ASP A 61 -17.54 8.68 8.35
N ILE A 62 -16.54 9.22 7.66
CA ILE A 62 -15.25 8.59 7.36
C ILE A 62 -14.09 9.48 7.81
N VAL A 63 -13.07 8.87 8.40
CA VAL A 63 -11.80 9.53 8.72
C VAL A 63 -10.64 8.76 8.07
N PHE A 64 -9.96 9.38 7.12
CA PHE A 64 -8.71 8.86 6.58
C PHE A 64 -7.53 9.32 7.44
N LEU A 65 -6.75 8.39 7.97
CA LEU A 65 -5.49 8.67 8.66
C LEU A 65 -4.32 8.53 7.68
N CYS A 66 -3.75 9.65 7.26
CA CYS A 66 -2.56 9.75 6.41
C CYS A 66 -1.37 10.28 7.22
N VAL A 67 -1.09 9.64 8.34
CA VAL A 67 -0.20 10.09 9.42
C VAL A 67 0.75 8.97 9.89
N SER A 68 1.58 9.24 10.89
CA SER A 68 2.48 8.21 11.45
C SER A 68 1.72 7.16 12.26
N GLY A 69 2.33 5.95 12.39
CA GLY A 69 1.75 4.86 13.19
C GLY A 69 1.54 5.25 14.67
N ALA A 70 2.45 6.02 15.26
CA ALA A 70 2.29 6.50 16.62
C ALA A 70 1.04 7.37 16.80
N PHE A 71 0.75 8.25 15.83
CA PHE A 71 -0.46 9.06 15.82
C PHE A 71 -1.71 8.19 15.65
N SER A 72 -1.66 7.23 14.73
CA SER A 72 -2.80 6.32 14.50
C SER A 72 -3.10 5.47 15.75
N LEU A 73 -2.09 4.95 16.43
CA LEU A 73 -2.27 4.20 17.70
C LEU A 73 -2.95 5.04 18.77
N GLU A 74 -2.60 6.32 18.88
CA GLU A 74 -3.18 7.20 19.90
C GLU A 74 -4.62 7.61 19.57
N PHE A 75 -4.90 7.96 18.32
CA PHE A 75 -6.17 8.61 17.93
C PHE A 75 -7.13 7.71 17.18
N GLY A 76 -6.66 6.66 16.50
CA GLY A 76 -7.50 5.75 15.72
C GLY A 76 -8.67 5.17 16.52
N PRO A 77 -8.42 4.53 17.70
CA PRO A 77 -9.50 3.99 18.53
C PRO A 77 -10.45 5.05 19.10
N LYS A 78 -9.96 6.28 19.32
CA LYS A 78 -10.79 7.40 19.78
C LYS A 78 -11.75 7.88 18.71
N LEU A 79 -11.26 7.96 17.45
CA LEU A 79 -12.03 8.36 16.28
C LEU A 79 -13.04 7.28 15.87
N ALA A 80 -12.68 6.01 16.00
CA ALA A 80 -13.55 4.88 15.67
C ALA A 80 -14.83 4.79 16.52
N LYS A 81 -14.90 5.55 17.64
CA LYS A 81 -16.12 5.64 18.45
C LYS A 81 -17.27 6.36 17.73
N SER A 82 -16.97 7.32 16.86
CA SER A 82 -17.97 8.14 16.14
C SER A 82 -17.95 7.96 14.63
N SER A 83 -16.82 7.59 14.04
CA SER A 83 -16.60 7.56 12.60
C SER A 83 -16.05 6.21 12.16
N CYS A 84 -16.17 5.86 10.88
CA CYS A 84 -15.36 4.77 10.32
C CYS A 84 -13.96 5.32 9.99
N VAL A 85 -12.92 4.69 10.52
CA VAL A 85 -11.52 5.10 10.39
C VAL A 85 -10.80 4.17 9.42
N ILE A 86 -10.18 4.74 8.40
CA ILE A 86 -9.32 4.01 7.44
C ILE A 86 -7.89 4.47 7.65
N ASP A 87 -7.06 3.60 8.21
CA ASP A 87 -5.68 3.91 8.59
C ASP A 87 -4.67 3.47 7.52
N ASN A 88 -3.94 4.44 6.96
CA ASN A 88 -2.88 4.19 6.00
C ASN A 88 -1.54 3.83 6.65
N SER A 89 -1.41 3.95 7.97
CA SER A 89 -0.18 3.59 8.68
C SER A 89 -0.07 2.07 8.89
N SER A 90 1.04 1.63 9.44
CA SER A 90 1.22 0.21 9.80
C SER A 90 0.70 -0.13 11.20
N ALA A 91 0.06 0.82 11.90
CA ALA A 91 -0.29 0.69 13.31
C ALA A 91 -1.18 -0.52 13.63
N PHE A 92 -2.17 -0.77 12.79
CA PHE A 92 -3.21 -1.78 13.06
C PHE A 92 -3.20 -2.97 12.11
N ARG A 93 -2.31 -3.01 11.12
CA ARG A 93 -2.32 -4.05 10.07
C ARG A 93 -2.22 -5.48 10.59
N TYR A 94 -1.56 -5.66 11.75
CA TYR A 94 -1.27 -6.98 12.33
C TYR A 94 -2.16 -7.33 13.52
N HIS A 95 -3.12 -6.46 13.87
CA HIS A 95 -4.11 -6.74 14.89
C HIS A 95 -5.18 -7.69 14.32
N ASP A 96 -5.50 -8.76 15.05
CA ASP A 96 -6.45 -9.78 14.59
C ASP A 96 -7.88 -9.23 14.47
N ASP A 97 -8.24 -8.28 15.32
CA ASP A 97 -9.53 -7.60 15.38
C ASP A 97 -9.67 -6.42 14.41
N VAL A 98 -8.62 -6.07 13.69
CA VAL A 98 -8.65 -5.00 12.69
C VAL A 98 -8.49 -5.61 11.28
N PRO A 99 -9.51 -5.47 10.40
CA PRO A 99 -9.40 -5.98 9.05
C PRO A 99 -8.36 -5.22 8.24
N LEU A 100 -7.55 -5.98 7.48
CA LEU A 100 -6.61 -5.47 6.49
C LEU A 100 -7.22 -5.72 5.12
N LEU A 101 -7.64 -4.65 4.42
CA LEU A 101 -8.48 -4.81 3.23
C LEU A 101 -7.80 -4.34 1.95
N VAL A 102 -7.93 -5.19 0.94
CA VAL A 102 -7.76 -4.86 -0.49
C VAL A 102 -9.09 -5.21 -1.15
N PRO A 103 -10.00 -4.26 -1.38
CA PRO A 103 -11.39 -4.52 -1.73
C PRO A 103 -11.61 -5.50 -2.88
N PRO A 104 -10.84 -5.47 -4.02
CA PRO A 104 -11.00 -6.44 -5.08
C PRO A 104 -10.61 -7.88 -4.68
N ILE A 105 -9.83 -8.06 -3.62
CA ILE A 105 -9.29 -9.36 -3.21
C ILE A 105 -10.09 -9.95 -2.04
N ASN A 106 -10.15 -9.22 -0.94
CA ASN A 106 -10.79 -9.69 0.29
C ASN A 106 -11.90 -8.79 0.83
N GLY A 107 -12.42 -7.84 0.04
CA GLY A 107 -13.48 -6.93 0.49
C GLY A 107 -14.71 -7.65 1.04
N LYS A 108 -15.02 -8.85 0.55
CA LYS A 108 -16.11 -9.70 1.05
C LYS A 108 -15.95 -10.15 2.52
N THR A 109 -14.75 -9.99 3.10
CA THR A 109 -14.51 -10.32 4.53
C THR A 109 -14.90 -9.19 5.46
N TYR A 110 -15.13 -7.98 4.97
CA TYR A 110 -15.56 -6.82 5.77
C TYR A 110 -16.93 -7.08 6.40
N ARG A 111 -17.08 -6.76 7.68
CA ARG A 111 -18.29 -7.01 8.47
C ARG A 111 -18.89 -5.75 9.10
N GLY A 112 -18.31 -4.58 8.83
CA GLY A 112 -18.75 -3.30 9.38
C GLY A 112 -17.85 -2.75 10.49
N GLU A 113 -16.65 -3.25 10.62
CA GLU A 113 -15.65 -2.76 11.58
C GLU A 113 -15.40 -1.26 11.37
N ARG A 114 -15.30 -0.51 12.46
CA ARG A 114 -15.11 0.95 12.41
C ARG A 114 -13.66 1.38 12.33
N LEU A 115 -12.71 0.49 12.52
CA LEU A 115 -11.29 0.72 12.33
C LEU A 115 -10.78 -0.29 11.31
N ILE A 116 -10.27 0.20 10.18
CA ILE A 116 -9.85 -0.60 9.04
C ILE A 116 -8.42 -0.21 8.69
N ALA A 117 -7.55 -1.20 8.52
CA ALA A 117 -6.18 -0.99 8.09
C ALA A 117 -6.07 -1.05 6.55
N ASN A 118 -5.34 -0.11 6.00
CA ASN A 118 -4.91 -0.09 4.59
C ASN A 118 -3.51 -0.73 4.49
N PRO A 119 -3.25 -1.63 3.53
CA PRO A 119 -1.99 -2.36 3.45
C PRO A 119 -0.77 -1.49 3.10
N ASN A 120 0.41 -2.07 3.21
CA ASN A 120 1.65 -1.54 2.67
C ASN A 120 1.55 -1.40 1.14
N CYS A 121 2.27 -0.42 0.58
CA CYS A 121 2.19 -0.10 -0.84
C CYS A 121 2.63 -1.25 -1.75
N SER A 122 3.73 -1.94 -1.41
CA SER A 122 4.19 -3.10 -2.17
C SER A 122 3.20 -4.26 -2.03
N SER A 123 2.72 -4.54 -0.81
CA SER A 123 1.68 -5.56 -0.59
C SER A 123 0.42 -5.29 -1.40
N ALA A 124 -0.07 -4.04 -1.42
CA ALA A 124 -1.27 -3.67 -2.16
C ALA A 124 -1.10 -3.85 -3.68
N ILE A 125 0.07 -3.51 -4.22
CA ILE A 125 0.40 -3.69 -5.64
C ILE A 125 0.49 -5.17 -5.99
N ALA A 126 1.25 -5.96 -5.21
CA ALA A 126 1.40 -7.40 -5.44
C ALA A 126 0.07 -8.14 -5.36
N LEU A 127 -0.76 -7.83 -4.36
CA LEU A 127 -2.03 -8.50 -4.11
C LEU A 127 -3.02 -8.40 -5.27
N MET A 128 -2.98 -7.30 -6.06
CA MET A 128 -3.85 -7.16 -7.23
C MET A 128 -3.62 -8.27 -8.26
N VAL A 129 -2.40 -8.78 -8.35
CA VAL A 129 -2.02 -9.85 -9.28
C VAL A 129 -2.04 -11.22 -8.58
N LEU A 130 -1.56 -11.28 -7.34
CA LEU A 130 -1.50 -12.54 -6.59
C LEU A 130 -2.87 -13.10 -6.22
N GLY A 131 -3.84 -12.24 -5.91
CA GLY A 131 -5.19 -12.68 -5.52
C GLY A 131 -5.90 -13.51 -6.61
N PRO A 132 -6.06 -13.00 -7.85
CA PRO A 132 -6.64 -13.77 -8.95
C PRO A 132 -5.89 -15.07 -9.26
N LEU A 133 -4.55 -15.04 -9.23
CA LEU A 133 -3.73 -16.21 -9.46
C LEU A 133 -3.89 -17.26 -8.37
N HIS A 134 -3.94 -16.82 -7.09
CA HIS A 134 -4.21 -17.70 -5.96
C HIS A 134 -5.58 -18.37 -6.07
N ALA A 135 -6.61 -17.59 -6.36
CA ALA A 135 -7.97 -18.10 -6.50
C ALA A 135 -8.10 -19.17 -7.61
N ARG A 136 -7.23 -19.11 -8.64
CA ARG A 136 -7.28 -20.02 -9.78
C ARG A 136 -6.35 -21.22 -9.67
N TYR A 137 -5.14 -21.06 -9.11
CA TYR A 137 -4.07 -22.06 -9.16
C TYR A 137 -3.54 -22.48 -7.78
N GLY A 138 -3.98 -21.86 -6.69
CA GLY A 138 -3.47 -22.17 -5.35
C GLY A 138 -2.01 -21.76 -5.14
N LEU A 139 -1.76 -20.55 -4.64
CA LEU A 139 -0.41 -20.04 -4.40
C LEU A 139 0.27 -20.81 -3.26
N GLU A 140 1.46 -21.35 -3.49
CA GLU A 140 2.26 -22.12 -2.54
C GLU A 140 3.44 -21.30 -2.00
N SER A 141 4.16 -20.59 -2.91
CA SER A 141 5.23 -19.70 -2.48
C SER A 141 5.39 -18.48 -3.38
N VAL A 142 5.91 -17.41 -2.81
CA VAL A 142 6.15 -16.13 -3.47
C VAL A 142 7.54 -15.61 -3.11
N ILE A 143 8.33 -15.27 -4.14
CA ILE A 143 9.53 -14.47 -3.97
C ILE A 143 9.27 -13.10 -4.62
N VAL A 144 9.47 -12.04 -3.84
CA VAL A 144 9.25 -10.66 -4.26
C VAL A 144 10.56 -9.88 -4.20
N SER A 145 11.00 -9.34 -5.33
CA SER A 145 12.06 -8.33 -5.35
C SER A 145 11.46 -7.00 -5.75
N THR A 146 11.44 -6.02 -4.84
CA THR A 146 10.84 -4.73 -5.10
C THR A 146 11.86 -3.71 -5.60
N TYR A 147 11.40 -2.81 -6.46
CA TYR A 147 12.12 -1.64 -6.97
C TYR A 147 11.32 -0.40 -6.57
N GLN A 148 11.61 0.12 -5.36
CA GLN A 148 10.78 1.15 -4.74
C GLN A 148 11.26 2.57 -5.03
N ALA A 149 10.36 3.40 -5.54
CA ALA A 149 10.62 4.80 -5.85
C ALA A 149 10.86 5.68 -4.61
N ALA A 150 11.55 6.80 -4.80
CA ALA A 150 11.82 7.80 -3.76
C ALA A 150 10.56 8.33 -3.08
N SER A 151 9.45 8.43 -3.79
CA SER A 151 8.16 8.92 -3.26
C SER A 151 7.59 8.08 -2.10
N GLY A 152 8.01 6.81 -1.95
CA GLY A 152 7.69 6.01 -0.77
C GLY A 152 8.25 6.58 0.54
N ALA A 153 9.31 7.40 0.48
CA ALA A 153 9.86 8.16 1.60
C ALA A 153 9.36 9.63 1.65
N GLY A 154 8.37 9.98 0.82
CA GLY A 154 7.73 11.28 0.81
C GLY A 154 8.36 12.33 -0.12
N ARG A 155 7.75 13.54 -0.14
CA ARG A 155 8.19 14.64 -1.01
C ARG A 155 9.64 15.08 -0.80
N PRO A 156 10.16 15.20 0.44
CA PRO A 156 11.55 15.58 0.66
C PRO A 156 12.53 14.60 0.01
N ALA A 157 12.25 13.30 0.04
CA ALA A 157 13.09 12.28 -0.57
C ALA A 157 13.09 12.34 -2.12
N MET A 158 11.94 12.68 -2.72
CA MET A 158 11.88 12.94 -4.17
C MET A 158 12.72 14.15 -4.56
N GLN A 159 12.65 15.22 -3.77
CA GLN A 159 13.42 16.45 -4.00
C GLN A 159 14.91 16.17 -3.86
N GLU A 160 15.32 15.47 -2.80
CA GLU A 160 16.71 15.04 -2.61
C GLU A 160 17.25 14.26 -3.81
N LEU A 161 16.47 13.28 -4.33
CA LEU A 161 16.88 12.52 -5.51
C LEU A 161 17.15 13.44 -6.72
N VAL A 162 16.25 14.39 -6.99
CA VAL A 162 16.39 15.32 -8.11
C VAL A 162 17.61 16.24 -7.93
N GLU A 163 17.81 16.78 -6.73
CA GLU A 163 18.92 17.67 -6.42
C GLU A 163 20.28 16.94 -6.51
N LYS A 164 20.37 15.74 -5.91
CA LYS A 164 21.57 14.92 -5.97
C LYS A 164 21.87 14.42 -7.40
N ALA A 165 20.85 14.10 -8.20
CA ALA A 165 21.04 13.73 -9.60
C ALA A 165 21.56 14.89 -10.45
N ARG A 166 21.09 16.11 -10.21
CA ARG A 166 21.58 17.33 -10.91
C ARG A 166 23.00 17.70 -10.50
N ALA A 167 23.36 17.46 -9.25
CA ALA A 167 24.68 17.79 -8.69
C ALA A 167 25.68 16.63 -8.84
N PHE A 168 25.29 15.51 -9.49
CA PHE A 168 26.14 14.33 -9.63
C PHE A 168 27.32 14.64 -10.57
N GLU A 169 28.54 14.47 -10.08
CA GLU A 169 29.76 14.64 -10.85
C GLU A 169 30.57 13.34 -10.93
N ASP A 170 30.60 12.56 -9.85
CA ASP A 170 31.49 11.40 -9.69
C ASP A 170 30.95 10.45 -8.61
N TYR A 171 31.13 9.14 -8.78
CA TYR A 171 30.78 8.10 -7.79
C TYR A 171 31.65 8.16 -6.51
N ASN A 172 32.80 8.78 -6.55
CA ASN A 172 33.72 8.87 -5.41
C ASN A 172 33.44 10.05 -4.48
N ARG A 173 32.49 10.92 -4.83
CA ARG A 173 32.09 12.05 -3.98
C ARG A 173 31.01 11.63 -2.98
N ASP A 174 30.62 12.53 -2.11
CA ASP A 174 29.69 12.37 -1.00
C ASP A 174 28.57 11.36 -1.27
N ASN A 175 28.66 10.19 -0.64
CA ASN A 175 27.65 9.12 -0.73
C ASN A 175 26.61 9.22 0.38
N SER A 176 26.54 10.33 1.12
CA SER A 176 25.56 10.51 2.19
C SER A 176 24.17 10.80 1.63
N GLY A 177 23.15 10.23 2.25
CA GLY A 177 21.75 10.59 2.07
C GLY A 177 21.26 11.47 3.21
N ILE A 178 20.17 12.19 3.00
CA ILE A 178 19.44 12.93 4.04
C ILE A 178 18.20 12.15 4.45
N ASN A 179 17.40 11.72 3.47
CA ASN A 179 16.18 10.94 3.65
C ASN A 179 16.41 9.44 3.43
N PHE A 180 17.57 9.04 2.94
CA PHE A 180 18.00 7.66 2.71
C PHE A 180 19.31 7.38 3.45
N ALA A 181 19.63 6.11 3.65
CA ALA A 181 20.92 5.72 4.27
C ALA A 181 22.13 6.14 3.45
N HIS A 182 21.97 6.23 2.13
CA HIS A 182 23.00 6.61 1.16
C HIS A 182 22.42 7.50 0.08
N ASN A 183 23.27 8.15 -0.72
CA ASN A 183 22.83 8.85 -1.93
C ASN A 183 22.12 7.87 -2.88
N LEU A 184 20.88 8.21 -3.26
CA LEU A 184 20.07 7.39 -4.15
C LEU A 184 20.31 7.69 -5.63
N ALA A 185 20.81 8.89 -5.98
CA ALA A 185 21.04 9.25 -7.37
C ALA A 185 22.07 8.31 -8.01
N PHE A 186 21.69 7.68 -9.11
CA PHE A 186 22.48 6.67 -9.85
C PHE A 186 22.91 5.45 -9.00
N ASN A 187 22.16 5.13 -7.95
CA ASN A 187 22.44 4.06 -7.01
C ASN A 187 21.20 3.20 -6.75
N VAL A 188 21.41 2.00 -6.20
CA VAL A 188 20.35 1.17 -5.61
C VAL A 188 20.70 0.87 -4.16
N ILE A 189 19.73 0.97 -3.26
CA ILE A 189 19.95 0.76 -1.82
C ILE A 189 19.09 -0.43 -1.39
N PRO A 190 19.70 -1.59 -1.05
CA PRO A 190 18.97 -2.78 -0.63
C PRO A 190 18.54 -2.68 0.84
N GLN A 191 17.91 -1.57 1.16
CA GLN A 191 17.36 -1.28 2.48
C GLN A 191 16.19 -0.32 2.35
N VAL A 192 15.03 -0.76 2.80
CA VAL A 192 13.85 0.08 3.01
C VAL A 192 13.35 -0.19 4.42
N ASP A 193 13.28 0.85 5.26
CA ASP A 193 12.98 0.74 6.70
C ASP A 193 14.16 0.13 7.50
N ASN A 194 13.96 -0.15 8.80
CA ASN A 194 14.94 -0.69 9.71
C ASN A 194 15.09 -2.21 9.57
N PHE A 195 16.26 -2.75 9.90
CA PHE A 195 16.46 -4.19 9.97
C PHE A 195 15.82 -4.80 11.21
N GLU A 196 15.23 -5.97 11.04
CA GLU A 196 14.75 -6.86 12.09
C GLU A 196 15.84 -7.88 12.47
N SER A 197 15.64 -8.60 13.58
CA SER A 197 16.63 -9.55 14.12
C SER A 197 16.94 -10.75 13.20
N ASN A 198 16.04 -11.04 12.27
CA ASN A 198 16.17 -12.14 11.29
C ASN A 198 16.94 -11.74 10.02
N GLY A 199 17.47 -10.51 9.94
CA GLY A 199 18.19 -9.98 8.80
C GLY A 199 17.34 -9.37 7.69
N TYR A 200 16.02 -9.52 7.74
CA TYR A 200 15.09 -8.81 6.86
C TYR A 200 14.88 -7.38 7.36
N THR A 201 14.53 -6.48 6.45
CA THR A 201 14.01 -5.18 6.86
C THR A 201 12.54 -5.28 7.28
N ARG A 202 12.09 -4.31 8.08
CA ARG A 202 10.67 -4.24 8.46
C ARG A 202 9.76 -4.08 7.24
N GLU A 203 10.20 -3.38 6.21
CA GLU A 203 9.46 -3.27 4.95
C GLU A 203 9.26 -4.63 4.28
N GLU A 204 10.29 -5.47 4.25
CA GLU A 204 10.22 -6.84 3.73
C GLU A 204 9.25 -7.70 4.53
N MET A 205 9.34 -7.61 5.86
CA MET A 205 8.44 -8.37 6.73
C MET A 205 6.97 -7.92 6.63
N LYS A 206 6.70 -6.63 6.35
CA LYS A 206 5.34 -6.16 6.06
C LYS A 206 4.74 -6.93 4.88
N VAL A 207 5.48 -7.11 3.80
CA VAL A 207 5.00 -7.87 2.63
C VAL A 207 4.67 -9.31 3.04
N VAL A 208 5.56 -9.98 3.78
CA VAL A 208 5.33 -11.34 4.27
C VAL A 208 4.03 -11.46 5.08
N TRP A 209 3.87 -10.61 6.09
CA TRP A 209 2.71 -10.67 6.99
C TRP A 209 1.41 -10.28 6.30
N GLU A 210 1.44 -9.25 5.45
CA GLU A 210 0.26 -8.71 4.79
C GLU A 210 -0.25 -9.63 3.68
N LEU A 211 0.63 -10.25 2.88
CA LEU A 211 0.22 -11.26 1.90
C LEU A 211 -0.47 -12.44 2.60
N ARG A 212 0.10 -12.95 3.70
CA ARG A 212 -0.50 -14.03 4.49
C ARG A 212 -1.88 -13.64 5.02
N LYS A 213 -2.03 -12.44 5.58
CA LYS A 213 -3.27 -11.96 6.19
C LYS A 213 -4.36 -11.72 5.14
N VAL A 214 -4.06 -11.01 4.07
CA VAL A 214 -5.05 -10.63 3.05
C VAL A 214 -5.52 -11.85 2.23
N LEU A 215 -4.61 -12.76 1.89
CA LEU A 215 -4.95 -13.99 1.17
C LEU A 215 -5.52 -15.08 2.09
N ASN A 216 -5.51 -14.86 3.41
CA ASN A 216 -5.89 -15.87 4.41
C ASN A 216 -5.07 -17.17 4.29
N LEU A 217 -3.76 -17.02 4.09
CA LEU A 217 -2.80 -18.12 3.93
C LEU A 217 -1.68 -17.97 4.98
N PRO A 218 -1.90 -18.35 6.24
CA PRO A 218 -0.93 -18.13 7.33
C PRO A 218 0.42 -18.81 7.08
N GLU A 219 0.40 -19.94 6.36
CA GLU A 219 1.59 -20.75 6.07
C GLU A 219 2.22 -20.45 4.69
N LEU A 220 1.73 -19.42 3.96
CA LEU A 220 2.30 -19.06 2.66
C LEU A 220 3.81 -18.80 2.80
N ALA A 221 4.62 -19.50 2.02
CA ALA A 221 6.05 -19.27 1.97
C ALA A 221 6.34 -17.98 1.18
N VAL A 222 6.84 -16.94 1.87
CA VAL A 222 7.14 -15.65 1.26
C VAL A 222 8.57 -15.24 1.59
N SER A 223 9.33 -14.84 0.57
CA SER A 223 10.63 -14.19 0.74
C SER A 223 10.65 -12.88 -0.03
N THR A 224 11.14 -11.82 0.59
CA THR A 224 11.12 -10.48 -0.01
C THR A 224 12.48 -9.81 0.12
N THR A 225 12.89 -9.10 -0.95
CA THR A 225 14.03 -8.16 -0.90
C THR A 225 13.52 -6.79 -1.35
N ALA A 226 13.58 -5.81 -0.45
CA ALA A 226 13.12 -4.45 -0.74
C ALA A 226 14.29 -3.54 -1.09
N VAL A 227 14.26 -2.99 -2.31
CA VAL A 227 15.33 -2.16 -2.85
C VAL A 227 14.80 -0.77 -3.19
N ARG A 228 15.45 0.28 -2.67
CA ARG A 228 15.21 1.65 -3.08
C ARG A 228 15.97 1.92 -4.39
N VAL A 229 15.25 2.43 -5.40
CA VAL A 229 15.81 2.73 -6.73
C VAL A 229 15.62 4.20 -7.11
N PRO A 230 16.44 4.76 -8.02
CA PRO A 230 16.42 6.18 -8.36
C PRO A 230 15.27 6.54 -9.32
N THR A 231 14.07 6.08 -9.02
CA THR A 231 12.81 6.49 -9.67
C THR A 231 12.05 7.44 -8.75
N LEU A 232 11.31 8.38 -9.32
CA LEU A 232 10.58 9.37 -8.53
C LEU A 232 9.28 8.82 -7.97
N ARG A 233 8.50 8.10 -8.77
CA ARG A 233 7.15 7.60 -8.45
C ARG A 233 6.92 6.23 -9.08
N SER A 234 5.94 5.50 -8.59
CA SER A 234 5.60 4.11 -8.90
C SER A 234 6.64 3.10 -8.41
N HIS A 235 6.18 2.05 -7.79
CA HIS A 235 6.98 0.88 -7.42
C HIS A 235 6.86 -0.16 -8.52
N ALA A 236 7.95 -0.90 -8.72
CA ALA A 236 7.92 -2.10 -9.55
C ALA A 236 8.37 -3.31 -8.72
N GLU A 237 7.95 -4.50 -9.13
CA GLU A 237 8.24 -5.73 -8.42
C GLU A 237 8.46 -6.86 -9.42
N ALA A 238 9.53 -7.63 -9.22
CA ALA A 238 9.74 -8.91 -9.89
C ALA A 238 9.18 -10.01 -8.97
N LEU A 239 8.26 -10.80 -9.51
CA LEU A 239 7.59 -11.87 -8.80
C LEU A 239 8.02 -13.22 -9.36
N THR A 240 8.43 -14.13 -8.47
CA THR A 240 8.60 -15.55 -8.76
C THR A 240 7.62 -16.33 -7.90
N LEU A 241 6.73 -17.06 -8.56
CA LEU A 241 5.57 -17.72 -7.97
C LEU A 241 5.63 -19.23 -8.14
N ARG A 242 5.24 -19.96 -7.12
CA ARG A 242 4.95 -21.39 -7.19
C ARG A 242 3.51 -21.66 -6.81
N PHE A 243 2.87 -22.57 -7.54
CA PHE A 243 1.46 -22.93 -7.38
C PHE A 243 1.29 -24.39 -7.03
N GLN A 244 0.14 -24.73 -6.45
CA GLN A 244 -0.28 -26.11 -6.16
C GLN A 244 -0.71 -26.81 -7.46
N ASP A 245 -1.49 -26.11 -8.29
CA ASP A 245 -1.95 -26.59 -9.57
C ASP A 245 -1.01 -26.17 -10.71
N PRO A 246 -0.84 -27.02 -11.74
CA PRO A 246 -0.01 -26.66 -12.89
C PRO A 246 -0.61 -25.51 -13.69
N VAL A 247 0.26 -24.60 -14.13
CA VAL A 247 -0.05 -23.45 -14.98
C VAL A 247 0.42 -23.75 -16.40
N ALA A 248 -0.22 -24.71 -17.06
CA ALA A 248 0.24 -25.18 -18.36
C ALA A 248 0.02 -24.15 -19.50
N ASP A 249 -1.02 -23.31 -19.39
CA ASP A 249 -1.41 -22.36 -20.42
C ASP A 249 -1.19 -20.91 -20.01
N LEU A 250 -0.13 -20.29 -20.54
CA LEU A 250 0.17 -18.86 -20.31
C LEU A 250 -0.87 -17.91 -20.95
N HIS A 251 -1.61 -18.36 -21.98
CA HIS A 251 -2.68 -17.57 -22.55
C HIS A 251 -3.83 -17.43 -21.53
N ALA A 252 -4.20 -18.54 -20.88
CA ALA A 252 -5.21 -18.52 -19.82
C ALA A 252 -4.82 -17.62 -18.63
N VAL A 253 -3.53 -17.56 -18.28
CA VAL A 253 -3.01 -16.63 -17.27
C VAL A 253 -3.19 -15.17 -17.70
N ARG A 254 -2.84 -14.85 -18.96
CA ARG A 254 -3.00 -13.50 -19.51
C ARG A 254 -4.47 -13.08 -19.54
N GLU A 255 -5.37 -13.96 -19.96
CA GLU A 255 -6.81 -13.68 -19.96
C GLU A 255 -7.36 -13.49 -18.55
N LEU A 256 -6.94 -14.30 -17.57
CA LEU A 256 -7.31 -14.14 -16.18
C LEU A 256 -6.92 -12.74 -15.67
N LEU A 257 -5.66 -12.35 -15.89
CA LEU A 257 -5.15 -11.06 -15.41
C LEU A 257 -5.77 -9.87 -16.16
N ARG A 258 -5.98 -9.98 -17.48
CA ARG A 258 -6.67 -8.96 -18.30
C ARG A 258 -8.08 -8.67 -17.79
N ASN A 259 -8.78 -9.70 -17.32
CA ASN A 259 -10.14 -9.57 -16.80
C ASN A 259 -10.21 -9.29 -15.29
N SER A 260 -9.06 -9.16 -14.62
CA SER A 260 -9.01 -8.87 -13.19
C SER A 260 -9.17 -7.37 -12.95
N PRO A 261 -10.14 -6.94 -12.09
CA PRO A 261 -10.33 -5.54 -11.78
C PRO A 261 -9.05 -4.87 -11.25
N GLY A 262 -8.71 -3.69 -11.76
CA GLY A 262 -7.55 -2.93 -11.32
C GLY A 262 -6.20 -3.48 -11.79
N VAL A 263 -6.19 -4.34 -12.81
CA VAL A 263 -4.99 -4.88 -13.47
C VAL A 263 -4.99 -4.51 -14.94
N ASP A 264 -3.87 -4.00 -15.43
CA ASP A 264 -3.60 -3.73 -16.85
C ASP A 264 -2.55 -4.73 -17.37
N LEU A 265 -2.92 -5.57 -18.34
CA LEU A 265 -1.98 -6.48 -18.99
C LEU A 265 -1.14 -5.73 -20.04
N VAL A 266 0.16 -5.58 -19.76
CA VAL A 266 1.16 -4.96 -20.65
C VAL A 266 2.26 -6.00 -20.92
N ASP A 267 2.00 -6.96 -21.84
CA ASP A 267 2.86 -8.12 -22.05
C ASP A 267 3.09 -8.40 -23.55
N GLN A 268 3.77 -7.47 -24.22
CA GLN A 268 4.23 -7.60 -25.61
C GLN A 268 5.74 -7.30 -25.68
N PRO A 269 6.58 -8.18 -25.11
CA PRO A 269 8.02 -7.92 -24.97
C PRO A 269 8.75 -7.78 -26.32
N GLU A 270 8.26 -8.42 -27.37
CA GLU A 270 8.77 -8.27 -28.75
C GLU A 270 8.58 -6.87 -29.32
N GLN A 271 7.65 -6.10 -28.76
CA GLN A 271 7.38 -4.69 -29.09
C GLN A 271 7.94 -3.72 -28.04
N ASN A 272 8.76 -4.21 -27.10
CA ASN A 272 9.26 -3.47 -25.93
C ASN A 272 8.14 -2.90 -25.06
N GLN A 273 6.97 -3.56 -25.01
CA GLN A 273 5.84 -3.18 -24.16
C GLN A 273 5.77 -4.12 -22.95
N TYR A 274 6.09 -3.56 -21.80
CA TYR A 274 6.11 -4.23 -20.50
C TYR A 274 5.93 -3.20 -19.38
N PRO A 275 5.56 -3.61 -18.15
CA PRO A 275 5.35 -2.70 -17.04
C PRO A 275 6.59 -1.91 -16.67
N MET A 276 6.43 -0.61 -16.44
CA MET A 276 7.51 0.27 -15.99
C MET A 276 6.97 1.34 -15.01
N PRO A 277 7.80 1.86 -14.08
CA PRO A 277 7.38 2.97 -13.22
C PRO A 277 6.90 4.20 -13.99
N MET A 278 7.49 4.51 -15.15
CA MET A 278 7.06 5.64 -15.97
C MET A 278 5.69 5.45 -16.59
N THR A 279 5.34 4.22 -16.99
CA THR A 279 4.05 3.94 -17.64
C THR A 279 2.92 3.75 -16.63
N SER A 280 3.21 3.26 -15.42
CA SER A 280 2.23 3.02 -14.36
C SER A 280 1.98 4.24 -13.46
N THR A 281 2.81 5.28 -13.55
CA THR A 281 2.63 6.52 -12.77
C THR A 281 1.32 7.21 -13.13
N TYR A 282 0.55 7.61 -12.12
CA TYR A 282 -0.80 8.18 -12.19
C TYR A 282 -1.89 7.23 -12.68
N LYS A 283 -1.61 5.95 -12.91
CA LYS A 283 -2.63 4.95 -13.21
C LYS A 283 -3.25 4.37 -11.94
N HIS A 284 -4.52 4.05 -12.01
CA HIS A 284 -5.25 3.35 -10.96
C HIS A 284 -4.95 1.84 -10.97
N ALA A 285 -4.72 1.28 -12.16
CA ALA A 285 -4.41 -0.13 -12.34
C ALA A 285 -2.93 -0.45 -12.09
N VAL A 286 -2.67 -1.67 -11.69
CA VAL A 286 -1.34 -2.27 -11.66
C VAL A 286 -1.05 -2.86 -13.03
N GLU A 287 0.02 -2.43 -13.66
CA GLU A 287 0.52 -3.04 -14.89
C GLU A 287 1.19 -4.38 -14.57
N VAL A 288 0.85 -5.42 -15.34
CA VAL A 288 1.47 -6.75 -15.25
C VAL A 288 1.95 -7.20 -16.63
N GLY A 289 3.14 -7.80 -16.69
CA GLY A 289 3.72 -8.35 -17.91
C GLY A 289 4.96 -9.16 -17.64
N ARG A 290 5.73 -9.48 -18.70
CA ARG A 290 6.87 -10.38 -18.63
C ARG A 290 6.48 -11.76 -18.07
N ILE A 291 5.24 -12.18 -18.38
CA ILE A 291 4.65 -13.43 -17.90
C ILE A 291 5.27 -14.61 -18.66
N ARG A 292 5.90 -15.51 -17.90
CA ARG A 292 6.60 -16.68 -18.43
C ARG A 292 6.68 -17.80 -17.40
N HIS A 293 6.87 -19.03 -17.85
CA HIS A 293 7.15 -20.14 -16.94
C HIS A 293 8.47 -19.91 -16.22
N ASN A 294 8.50 -20.22 -14.95
CA ASN A 294 9.71 -20.21 -14.14
C ASN A 294 10.56 -21.45 -14.48
N LEU A 295 11.87 -21.25 -14.72
CA LEU A 295 12.76 -22.35 -15.12
C LEU A 295 13.08 -23.33 -13.98
N ILE A 296 12.82 -22.96 -12.71
CA ILE A 296 13.07 -23.81 -11.55
C ILE A 296 11.87 -24.70 -11.28
N TYR A 297 10.64 -24.13 -11.34
CA TYR A 297 9.40 -24.81 -10.98
C TYR A 297 8.63 -25.39 -12.18
N GLY A 298 9.10 -25.12 -13.41
CA GLY A 298 8.45 -25.60 -14.63
C GLY A 298 7.00 -25.13 -14.75
N GLU A 299 6.10 -26.06 -15.04
CA GLU A 299 4.67 -25.76 -15.17
C GLU A 299 3.96 -25.34 -13.87
N TYR A 300 4.61 -25.54 -12.72
CA TYR A 300 4.09 -25.09 -11.42
C TYR A 300 4.57 -23.69 -11.05
N GLY A 301 5.30 -23.00 -11.90
CA GLY A 301 5.88 -21.71 -11.59
C GLY A 301 5.72 -20.66 -12.66
N LEU A 302 5.54 -19.41 -12.21
CA LEU A 302 5.53 -18.23 -13.06
C LEU A 302 6.56 -17.21 -12.58
N ASP A 303 7.21 -16.56 -13.54
CA ASP A 303 7.88 -15.29 -13.33
C ASP A 303 7.09 -14.19 -14.03
N MET A 304 6.99 -13.03 -13.39
CA MET A 304 6.36 -11.85 -13.96
C MET A 304 6.96 -10.57 -13.41
N PHE A 305 6.65 -9.46 -14.04
CA PHE A 305 7.01 -8.13 -13.58
C PHE A 305 5.76 -7.28 -13.48
N ILE A 306 5.62 -6.55 -12.38
CA ILE A 306 4.49 -5.66 -12.15
C ILE A 306 4.97 -4.26 -11.82
N SER A 307 4.15 -3.26 -12.08
CA SER A 307 4.41 -1.88 -11.70
C SER A 307 3.10 -1.16 -11.36
N GLY A 308 3.09 -0.43 -10.26
CA GLY A 308 1.91 0.30 -9.81
C GLY A 308 2.26 1.60 -9.08
N ASP A 309 1.36 2.55 -9.14
CA ASP A 309 1.51 3.82 -8.45
C ASP A 309 1.27 3.65 -6.95
N GLN A 310 2.36 3.74 -6.16
CA GLN A 310 2.32 3.49 -4.74
C GLN A 310 1.56 4.56 -3.93
N LEU A 311 1.36 5.78 -4.48
CA LEU A 311 0.52 6.79 -3.83
C LEU A 311 -0.97 6.61 -4.16
N LEU A 312 -1.27 6.01 -5.31
CA LEU A 312 -2.63 5.62 -5.73
C LEU A 312 -2.95 4.20 -5.23
N ARG A 313 -2.71 3.17 -6.06
CA ARG A 313 -3.04 1.78 -5.74
C ARG A 313 -2.40 1.31 -4.44
N GLY A 314 -1.16 1.71 -4.20
CA GLY A 314 -0.44 1.35 -2.99
C GLY A 314 -0.92 2.04 -1.70
N ALA A 315 -1.77 3.07 -1.78
CA ALA A 315 -2.22 3.85 -0.62
C ALA A 315 -3.61 4.47 -0.82
N ALA A 316 -3.68 5.67 -1.40
CA ALA A 316 -4.91 6.48 -1.41
C ALA A 316 -6.07 5.82 -2.17
N LEU A 317 -5.81 5.19 -3.32
CA LEU A 317 -6.86 4.54 -4.10
C LEU A 317 -7.42 3.31 -3.38
N ASN A 318 -6.56 2.47 -2.77
CA ASN A 318 -7.05 1.33 -2.00
C ASN A 318 -7.88 1.78 -0.80
N ALA A 319 -7.44 2.83 -0.09
CA ALA A 319 -8.21 3.42 1.02
C ALA A 319 -9.53 4.04 0.53
N TYR A 320 -9.56 4.66 -0.64
CA TYR A 320 -10.78 5.17 -1.27
C TYR A 320 -11.76 4.05 -1.62
N GLU A 321 -11.28 2.94 -2.17
CA GLU A 321 -12.11 1.76 -2.45
C GLU A 321 -12.65 1.10 -1.17
N ILE A 322 -11.86 1.11 -0.07
CA ILE A 322 -12.36 0.69 1.25
C ILE A 322 -13.52 1.61 1.68
N MET A 323 -13.41 2.93 1.50
CA MET A 323 -14.49 3.86 1.79
C MET A 323 -15.75 3.54 0.97
N GLN A 324 -15.61 3.24 -0.33
CA GLN A 324 -16.73 2.83 -1.17
C GLN A 324 -17.39 1.55 -0.66
N LEU A 325 -16.58 0.55 -0.29
CA LEU A 325 -17.06 -0.70 0.31
C LEU A 325 -17.83 -0.45 1.61
N VAL A 326 -17.36 0.48 2.46
CA VAL A 326 -18.05 0.89 3.69
C VAL A 326 -19.39 1.54 3.37
N ALA A 327 -19.44 2.43 2.37
CA ALA A 327 -20.65 3.14 1.98
C ALA A 327 -21.72 2.21 1.37
N ASP A 328 -21.33 1.14 0.74
CA ASP A 328 -22.24 0.17 0.10
C ASP A 328 -22.88 -0.83 1.08
N LEU A 329 -22.38 -0.88 2.34
CA LEU A 329 -22.99 -1.74 3.35
C LEU A 329 -24.33 -1.16 3.84
N PRO A 330 -25.42 -1.96 3.85
CA PRO A 330 -26.70 -1.53 4.38
C PRO A 330 -26.58 -1.20 5.88
N GLU A 331 -27.20 -0.11 6.32
CA GLU A 331 -27.19 0.38 7.71
C GLU A 331 -27.60 -0.70 8.75
N SER A 332 -28.42 -1.68 8.35
CA SER A 332 -28.83 -2.81 9.18
C SER A 332 -27.69 -3.75 9.58
N ALA A 333 -26.62 -3.79 8.80
CA ALA A 333 -25.43 -4.62 9.11
C ALA A 333 -24.47 -3.92 10.10
N SER A 334 -24.43 -2.58 10.06
CA SER A 334 -23.57 -1.77 10.93
C SER A 334 -24.09 -1.65 12.39
N ALA A 335 -25.40 -1.81 12.58
CA ALA A 335 -26.05 -1.66 13.90
C ALA A 335 -25.86 -2.88 14.83
N GLN A 336 -25.34 -4.00 14.35
CA GLN A 336 -25.19 -5.25 15.15
C GLN A 336 -23.80 -5.42 15.79
N LEU A 337 -22.89 -4.50 15.58
CA LEU A 337 -21.54 -4.58 16.13
C LEU A 337 -21.47 -3.83 17.46
N HIS A 338 -21.25 -4.59 18.53
CA HIS A 338 -20.98 -4.08 19.87
C HIS A 338 -19.77 -3.14 19.87
N ASP A 339 -19.75 -2.21 20.85
CA ASP A 339 -18.60 -1.34 21.12
C ASP A 339 -17.29 -2.16 21.07
N PRO A 340 -16.33 -1.78 20.25
CA PRO A 340 -15.06 -2.48 20.20
C PRO A 340 -14.38 -2.33 21.58
N GLU A 341 -14.11 -3.46 22.26
CA GLU A 341 -13.14 -3.44 23.35
C GLU A 341 -11.83 -2.82 22.81
N PRO A 342 -11.17 -1.96 23.57
CA PRO A 342 -9.89 -1.41 23.14
C PRO A 342 -8.94 -2.56 22.80
N PRO A 343 -8.19 -2.48 21.69
CA PRO A 343 -7.30 -3.56 21.26
C PRO A 343 -6.40 -3.95 22.45
N ARG A 344 -6.41 -5.23 22.77
CA ARG A 344 -5.60 -5.76 23.87
C ARG A 344 -4.13 -5.52 23.52
N SER A 345 -3.41 -4.86 24.41
CA SER A 345 -1.97 -4.64 24.25
C SER A 345 -1.30 -6.01 24.11
N GLU A 346 -0.75 -6.31 22.94
CA GLU A 346 0.00 -7.54 22.73
C GLU A 346 1.22 -7.57 23.67
N PRO A 347 1.45 -8.69 24.36
CA PRO A 347 2.73 -8.90 25.00
C PRO A 347 3.79 -9.07 23.92
N ALA A 348 4.89 -8.34 24.04
CA ALA A 348 6.06 -8.32 23.12
C ALA A 348 6.62 -9.73 22.73
N SER A 349 6.10 -10.80 23.35
CA SER A 349 6.46 -12.19 23.10
C SER A 349 5.89 -12.82 21.83
N ARG A 350 4.81 -12.27 21.22
CA ARG A 350 4.24 -12.83 19.98
C ARG A 350 5.00 -12.38 18.72
N LEU A 351 5.50 -11.14 18.71
CA LEU A 351 6.38 -10.67 17.63
C LEU A 351 7.69 -11.49 17.57
N ALA A 352 8.18 -11.98 18.73
CA ALA A 352 9.37 -12.85 18.79
C ALA A 352 9.10 -14.28 18.30
N ARG A 353 7.88 -14.81 18.37
CA ARG A 353 7.56 -16.17 17.90
C ARG A 353 7.32 -16.26 16.40
N ALA A 354 6.88 -15.17 15.75
CA ALA A 354 6.77 -15.11 14.29
C ALA A 354 8.14 -14.99 13.57
N ALA A 355 9.21 -14.69 14.32
CA ALA A 355 10.57 -14.60 13.78
C ALA A 355 11.34 -15.95 13.85
N HIS A 356 10.76 -17.01 14.42
CA HIS A 356 11.40 -18.32 14.63
C HIS A 356 10.62 -19.50 14.04
N GLY A 357 9.63 -19.26 13.17
CA GLY A 357 8.91 -20.27 12.42
C GLY A 357 9.13 -20.18 10.91
#